data_c8e7edbe9f3571802a5eec954aca2b41
#
_entry.id   c8e7edbe9f3571802a5eec954aca2b41
#
_cell.length_a   1.000
_cell.length_b   1.000
_cell.length_c   1.000
_cell.angle_alpha   90.00
_cell.angle_beta   90.00
_cell.angle_gamma   90.00
#
_symmetry.space_group_name_H-M   'P 1'
#
loop_
_entity.id
_entity.type
_entity.pdbx_description
1 polymer ?
#
loop_
_entity_poly.entity_id
_entity_poly.type
_entity_poly.pdbx_seq_one_letter_code
_entity_poly.pdbx_strand_id
1 'polypeptide(L)'
;ANNISNQKNSINDLNIFPVPDGDTGTNMSMTVNAAVAALEDFDGTCAGDAAGITASAMLRGARGNSGVITSLIFRGFAQGLKDIEEVDGKNLAAALGIGVDAAYKAVMKPTEGTILTVARMAYEAGIEAAKYDRDVVSVWQTIVDKANEALAITPQLLPVLKKAGVVDAGGKGLCVIFEGMLSVIKNGIMIEADDDTAPATVSTFESAAAEFDDDIRFTYCTEFIVGRNAEIETEIGELRSYLESIGDCVVVVNDDEIIKVHVHTEQPGNALSKGLEFGQLLTVKVENMKEQHKNVKSTKKKAEKEKFVPAEPENDFGFVAVAAGNGLKDLFKDLGCDNVVSGGQSMNPSTDDIYEAIMATPAKNVLVLPNNKNIILAAEQTIPMVKDRNVIIVPTRTIPQGMTAMLNFDPEISAESNAQLMTDALASVGTGLVTFAARSSEFGGKKIKEGDIIALENGRLTITEKSTVKALVKLAKDMVSRDTSFITLIYGEDVSEEEAEKAYGELREKFGSRTDITLVKGDQPVYYFILSVE
;
A
#
# COMPACT_ATOMS: atom_id res chain seq x y z
N ALA A 1 13.94 -9.44 0.72
CA ALA A 1 12.77 -9.03 -0.04
C ALA A 1 11.73 -10.16 -0.12
N ASN A 2 12.09 -11.34 -0.65
CA ASN A 2 11.14 -12.44 -0.87
C ASN A 2 10.38 -12.84 0.41
N ASN A 3 11.04 -12.90 1.57
CA ASN A 3 10.39 -13.26 2.84
C ASN A 3 9.22 -12.32 3.20
N ILE A 4 9.38 -11.02 3.02
CA ILE A 4 8.30 -10.05 3.27
C ILE A 4 7.23 -10.11 2.16
N SER A 5 7.61 -10.36 0.91
CA SER A 5 6.69 -10.51 -0.21
C SER A 5 5.78 -11.72 -0.03
N ASN A 6 6.34 -12.87 0.36
CA ASN A 6 5.61 -14.12 0.63
C ASN A 6 4.61 -13.98 1.78
N GLN A 7 4.92 -13.14 2.77
CA GLN A 7 4.08 -12.95 3.96
C GLN A 7 3.23 -11.66 3.94
N LYS A 8 3.23 -10.88 2.84
CA LYS A 8 2.54 -9.58 2.78
C LYS A 8 1.06 -9.66 3.13
N ASN A 9 0.35 -10.69 2.64
CA ASN A 9 -1.07 -10.86 2.90
C ASN A 9 -1.34 -11.17 4.38
N SER A 10 -0.57 -12.07 4.98
CA SER A 10 -0.69 -12.39 6.41
C SER A 10 -0.38 -11.19 7.32
N ILE A 11 0.52 -10.29 6.89
CA ILE A 11 0.80 -9.04 7.59
C ILE A 11 -0.35 -8.03 7.40
N ASN A 12 -0.93 -7.95 6.20
CA ASN A 12 -2.10 -7.13 5.94
C ASN A 12 -3.30 -7.55 6.82
N ASP A 13 -3.45 -8.85 7.07
CA ASP A 13 -4.51 -9.40 7.92
C ASP A 13 -4.40 -8.98 9.39
N LEU A 14 -3.25 -8.50 9.85
CA LEU A 14 -3.06 -7.97 11.19
C LEU A 14 -3.55 -6.53 11.35
N ASN A 15 -3.90 -5.82 10.28
CA ASN A 15 -4.50 -4.50 10.39
C ASN A 15 -5.89 -4.56 11.03
N ILE A 16 -6.09 -3.78 12.08
CA ILE A 16 -7.17 -3.96 13.07
C ILE A 16 -8.54 -3.51 12.56
N PHE A 17 -8.59 -2.55 11.66
CA PHE A 17 -9.84 -1.97 11.20
C PHE A 17 -10.51 -2.79 10.10
N PRO A 18 -11.85 -2.96 10.13
CA PRO A 18 -12.59 -3.60 9.07
C PRO A 18 -12.67 -2.76 7.78
N VAL A 19 -11.94 -1.68 7.68
CA VAL A 19 -11.84 -0.80 6.50
C VAL A 19 -10.84 -1.43 5.52
N PRO A 20 -11.07 -1.36 4.20
CA PRO A 20 -10.19 -1.95 3.19
C PRO A 20 -8.88 -1.13 2.97
N ASP A 21 -8.22 -0.70 4.06
CA ASP A 21 -6.93 0.00 4.06
C ASP A 21 -5.79 -0.82 4.67
N GLY A 22 -6.01 -2.13 4.84
CA GLY A 22 -5.02 -3.07 5.38
C GLY A 22 -3.87 -3.33 4.42
N ASP A 23 -2.92 -2.42 4.33
CA ASP A 23 -1.86 -2.37 3.32
C ASP A 23 -0.42 -2.44 3.90
N THR A 24 -0.27 -2.68 5.20
CA THR A 24 1.05 -2.65 5.88
C THR A 24 2.06 -3.59 5.24
N GLY A 25 1.68 -4.85 5.01
CA GLY A 25 2.56 -5.84 4.37
C GLY A 25 2.90 -5.45 2.93
N THR A 26 1.91 -4.96 2.18
CA THR A 26 2.09 -4.48 0.81
C THR A 26 3.06 -3.29 0.76
N ASN A 27 2.86 -2.27 1.59
CA ASN A 27 3.72 -1.09 1.65
C ASN A 27 5.16 -1.45 2.02
N MET A 28 5.36 -2.30 3.04
CA MET A 28 6.70 -2.74 3.46
C MET A 28 7.37 -3.58 2.38
N SER A 29 6.63 -4.51 1.76
CA SER A 29 7.14 -5.33 0.65
C SER A 29 7.59 -4.47 -0.53
N MET A 30 6.75 -3.52 -0.99
CA MET A 30 7.11 -2.62 -2.10
C MET A 30 8.31 -1.74 -1.76
N THR A 31 8.41 -1.28 -0.52
CA THR A 31 9.54 -0.47 -0.05
C THR A 31 10.85 -1.25 -0.08
N VAL A 32 10.84 -2.51 0.38
CA VAL A 32 12.04 -3.36 0.37
C VAL A 32 12.41 -3.79 -1.06
N ASN A 33 11.42 -4.09 -1.90
CA ASN A 33 11.66 -4.47 -3.29
C ASN A 33 12.29 -3.34 -4.13
N ALA A 34 12.08 -2.08 -3.78
CA ALA A 34 12.78 -0.98 -4.43
C ALA A 34 14.32 -1.09 -4.28
N ALA A 35 14.81 -1.64 -3.16
CA ALA A 35 16.24 -1.89 -2.96
C ALA A 35 16.78 -3.04 -3.82
N VAL A 36 15.97 -4.06 -4.10
CA VAL A 36 16.39 -5.20 -4.94
C VAL A 36 16.79 -4.70 -6.32
N ALA A 37 15.92 -3.95 -6.99
CA ALA A 37 16.20 -3.40 -8.31
C ALA A 37 17.45 -2.49 -8.33
N ALA A 38 17.67 -1.71 -7.27
CA ALA A 38 18.84 -0.83 -7.19
C ALA A 38 20.16 -1.58 -6.92
N LEU A 39 20.09 -2.82 -6.41
CA LEU A 39 21.25 -3.65 -6.13
C LEU A 39 21.58 -4.63 -7.27
N GLU A 40 20.72 -4.79 -8.28
CA GLU A 40 20.96 -5.72 -9.40
C GLU A 40 22.26 -5.41 -10.15
N ASP A 41 22.60 -4.12 -10.31
CA ASP A 41 23.82 -3.67 -10.99
C ASP A 41 25.01 -3.43 -10.03
N PHE A 42 24.86 -3.74 -8.73
CA PHE A 42 25.92 -3.56 -7.74
C PHE A 42 26.86 -4.75 -7.70
N ASP A 43 28.09 -4.55 -8.17
CA ASP A 43 29.18 -5.55 -8.20
C ASP A 43 30.23 -5.33 -7.10
N GLY A 44 30.01 -4.37 -6.20
CA GLY A 44 30.93 -4.05 -5.10
C GLY A 44 30.87 -5.04 -3.93
N THR A 45 31.93 -5.03 -3.11
CA THR A 45 32.06 -5.88 -1.91
C THR A 45 31.96 -5.11 -0.59
N CYS A 46 31.90 -3.77 -0.63
CA CYS A 46 31.80 -2.94 0.55
C CYS A 46 30.39 -2.98 1.14
N ALA A 47 30.27 -3.40 2.40
CA ALA A 47 28.98 -3.49 3.10
C ALA A 47 28.32 -2.12 3.28
N GLY A 48 29.11 -1.07 3.53
CA GLY A 48 28.63 0.31 3.65
C GLY A 48 28.01 0.83 2.36
N ASP A 49 28.60 0.53 1.20
CA ASP A 49 28.08 0.94 -0.11
C ASP A 49 26.76 0.24 -0.41
N ALA A 50 26.69 -1.08 -0.20
CA ALA A 50 25.46 -1.86 -0.37
C ALA A 50 24.34 -1.33 0.53
N ALA A 51 24.65 -1.02 1.79
CA ALA A 51 23.70 -0.44 2.73
C ALA A 51 23.23 0.97 2.29
N GLY A 52 24.14 1.79 1.74
CA GLY A 52 23.81 3.12 1.21
C GLY A 52 22.86 3.08 0.02
N ILE A 53 23.12 2.19 -0.95
CA ILE A 53 22.25 1.95 -2.11
C ILE A 53 20.88 1.47 -1.64
N THR A 54 20.85 0.47 -0.75
CA THR A 54 19.61 -0.07 -0.15
C THR A 54 18.78 1.03 0.49
N ALA A 55 19.39 1.84 1.35
CA ALA A 55 18.70 2.91 2.08
C ALA A 55 18.12 3.99 1.15
N SER A 56 18.90 4.39 0.13
CA SER A 56 18.46 5.37 -0.85
C SER A 56 17.26 4.89 -1.66
N ALA A 57 17.32 3.65 -2.15
CA ALA A 57 16.23 3.05 -2.92
C ALA A 57 14.98 2.82 -2.08
N MET A 58 15.13 2.31 -0.85
CA MET A 58 14.01 2.14 0.08
C MET A 58 13.33 3.46 0.42
N LEU A 59 14.10 4.55 0.59
CA LEU A 59 13.53 5.88 0.88
C LEU A 59 12.68 6.38 -0.30
N ARG A 60 13.17 6.27 -1.52
CA ARG A 60 12.44 6.65 -2.74
C ARG A 60 11.19 5.80 -2.96
N GLY A 61 11.31 4.49 -2.78
CA GLY A 61 10.22 3.53 -2.90
C GLY A 61 9.28 3.46 -1.70
N ALA A 62 9.52 4.22 -0.63
CA ALA A 62 8.75 4.15 0.61
C ALA A 62 7.28 4.51 0.40
N ARG A 63 6.39 3.66 0.92
CA ARG A 63 4.94 3.82 0.80
C ARG A 63 4.27 3.68 2.16
N GLY A 64 3.31 4.56 2.43
CA GLY A 64 2.60 4.61 3.70
C GLY A 64 3.53 4.75 4.92
N ASN A 65 2.96 4.87 6.11
CA ASN A 65 3.75 5.04 7.33
C ASN A 65 4.70 3.86 7.60
N SER A 66 4.24 2.61 7.38
CA SER A 66 5.04 1.41 7.62
C SER A 66 6.27 1.33 6.73
N GLY A 67 6.11 1.62 5.42
CA GLY A 67 7.23 1.67 4.49
C GLY A 67 8.21 2.80 4.82
N VAL A 68 7.72 4.00 5.13
CA VAL A 68 8.58 5.13 5.50
C VAL A 68 9.36 4.85 6.77
N ILE A 69 8.72 4.34 7.84
CA ILE A 69 9.42 3.98 9.09
C ILE A 69 10.50 2.92 8.81
N THR A 70 10.17 1.89 8.02
CA THR A 70 11.14 0.86 7.61
C THR A 70 12.32 1.49 6.86
N SER A 71 12.06 2.36 5.88
CA SER A 71 13.11 3.04 5.12
C SER A 71 14.02 3.91 6.01
N LEU A 72 13.47 4.56 7.03
CA LEU A 72 14.22 5.36 7.98
C LEU A 72 15.12 4.51 8.89
N ILE A 73 14.65 3.33 9.32
CA ILE A 73 15.48 2.36 10.04
C ILE A 73 16.67 1.96 9.18
N PHE A 74 16.45 1.61 7.91
CA PHE A 74 17.52 1.23 7.00
C PHE A 74 18.44 2.39 6.62
N ARG A 75 17.92 3.62 6.55
CA ARG A 75 18.74 4.84 6.33
C ARG A 75 19.72 5.09 7.47
N GLY A 76 19.27 5.00 8.71
CA GLY A 76 20.18 5.15 9.86
C GLY A 76 21.12 3.95 9.99
N PHE A 77 20.66 2.75 9.63
CA PHE A 77 21.49 1.55 9.53
C PHE A 77 22.64 1.75 8.54
N ALA A 78 22.35 2.23 7.33
CA ALA A 78 23.35 2.56 6.33
C ALA A 78 24.33 3.67 6.80
N GLN A 79 23.83 4.67 7.52
CA GLN A 79 24.67 5.71 8.10
C GLN A 79 25.67 5.13 9.11
N GLY A 80 25.24 4.15 9.90
CA GLY A 80 26.09 3.46 10.87
C GLY A 80 27.13 2.53 10.24
N LEU A 81 26.88 2.06 9.01
CA LEU A 81 27.81 1.22 8.26
C LEU A 81 28.66 1.98 7.24
N LYS A 82 28.51 3.30 7.16
CA LYS A 82 29.23 4.11 6.19
C LYS A 82 30.74 3.89 6.32
N ASP A 83 31.42 3.74 5.19
CA ASP A 83 32.87 3.51 5.07
C ASP A 83 33.37 2.21 5.75
N ILE A 84 32.48 1.25 6.06
CA ILE A 84 32.82 -0.06 6.63
C ILE A 84 32.80 -1.11 5.51
N GLU A 85 33.94 -1.73 5.24
CA GLU A 85 34.07 -2.80 4.24
C GLU A 85 33.51 -4.12 4.75
N GLU A 86 33.96 -4.55 5.95
CA GLU A 86 33.54 -5.78 6.60
C GLU A 86 32.86 -5.46 7.94
N VAL A 87 31.73 -6.11 8.18
CA VAL A 87 30.84 -5.81 9.31
C VAL A 87 30.90 -6.94 10.35
N ASP A 88 31.18 -6.60 11.60
CA ASP A 88 30.99 -7.49 12.76
C ASP A 88 29.62 -7.29 13.43
N GLY A 89 29.28 -8.15 14.37
CA GLY A 89 28.02 -8.07 15.10
C GLY A 89 27.84 -6.76 15.88
N LYS A 90 28.95 -6.15 16.36
CA LYS A 90 28.91 -4.87 17.04
C LYS A 90 28.55 -3.73 16.08
N ASN A 91 29.13 -3.75 14.88
CA ASN A 91 28.81 -2.77 13.85
C ASN A 91 27.33 -2.86 13.46
N LEU A 92 26.79 -4.09 13.26
CA LEU A 92 25.38 -4.30 12.94
C LEU A 92 24.45 -3.77 14.03
N ALA A 93 24.69 -4.13 15.29
CA ALA A 93 23.88 -3.69 16.41
C ALA A 93 23.93 -2.15 16.58
N ALA A 94 25.12 -1.55 16.49
CA ALA A 94 25.27 -0.09 16.59
C ALA A 94 24.55 0.64 15.43
N ALA A 95 24.68 0.13 14.22
CA ALA A 95 24.02 0.67 13.04
C ALA A 95 22.47 0.60 13.16
N LEU A 96 21.95 -0.52 13.68
CA LEU A 96 20.51 -0.66 13.95
C LEU A 96 20.04 0.40 14.96
N GLY A 97 20.83 0.71 15.99
CA GLY A 97 20.50 1.75 16.96
C GLY A 97 20.36 3.13 16.33
N ILE A 98 21.24 3.50 15.39
CA ILE A 98 21.13 4.76 14.64
C ILE A 98 19.83 4.78 13.82
N GLY A 99 19.47 3.64 13.22
CA GLY A 99 18.20 3.48 12.48
C GLY A 99 16.97 3.64 13.36
N VAL A 100 16.97 3.04 14.55
CA VAL A 100 15.91 3.17 15.55
C VAL A 100 15.74 4.62 15.97
N ASP A 101 16.83 5.29 16.31
CA ASP A 101 16.81 6.71 16.69
C ASP A 101 16.26 7.62 15.58
N ALA A 102 16.64 7.34 14.32
CA ALA A 102 16.14 8.08 13.17
C ALA A 102 14.61 7.90 13.00
N ALA A 103 14.11 6.69 13.16
CA ALA A 103 12.67 6.39 13.08
C ALA A 103 11.87 7.05 14.20
N TYR A 104 12.35 6.99 15.45
CA TYR A 104 11.71 7.67 16.58
C TYR A 104 11.65 9.19 16.42
N LYS A 105 12.70 9.82 15.87
CA LYS A 105 12.74 11.28 15.63
C LYS A 105 11.79 11.71 14.53
N ALA A 106 11.57 10.88 13.51
CA ALA A 106 10.70 11.21 12.39
C ALA A 106 9.21 11.09 12.71
N VAL A 107 8.84 10.25 13.67
CA VAL A 107 7.44 10.07 14.07
C VAL A 107 7.06 11.11 15.12
N MET A 108 6.13 12.04 14.76
CA MET A 108 5.74 13.16 15.65
C MET A 108 5.22 12.71 17.02
N LYS A 109 4.55 11.56 17.10
CA LYS A 109 4.04 10.98 18.36
C LYS A 109 4.39 9.49 18.40
N PRO A 110 5.62 9.10 18.75
CA PRO A 110 5.99 7.71 18.90
C PRO A 110 5.07 6.99 19.88
N THR A 111 4.55 5.85 19.47
CA THR A 111 3.63 5.06 20.28
C THR A 111 4.25 3.71 20.59
N GLU A 112 4.30 3.34 21.86
CA GLU A 112 4.76 2.03 22.29
C GLU A 112 3.75 0.93 21.93
N GLY A 113 4.26 -0.28 21.69
CA GLY A 113 3.45 -1.40 21.18
C GLY A 113 3.34 -1.41 19.65
N THR A 114 4.25 -0.73 18.94
CA THR A 114 4.31 -0.65 17.49
C THR A 114 5.67 -1.13 16.97
N ILE A 115 5.87 -1.07 15.65
CA ILE A 115 7.16 -1.33 14.96
C ILE A 115 8.34 -0.64 15.66
N LEU A 116 8.14 0.56 16.23
CA LEU A 116 9.19 1.30 16.93
C LEU A 116 9.65 0.56 18.20
N THR A 117 8.71 0.01 18.97
CA THR A 117 9.01 -0.80 20.15
C THR A 117 9.79 -2.06 19.79
N VAL A 118 9.35 -2.76 18.72
CA VAL A 118 10.02 -3.97 18.22
C VAL A 118 11.46 -3.66 17.81
N ALA A 119 11.66 -2.60 17.03
CA ALA A 119 12.99 -2.17 16.59
C ALA A 119 13.91 -1.79 17.77
N ARG A 120 13.39 -1.02 18.74
CA ARG A 120 14.14 -0.58 19.91
C ARG A 120 14.57 -1.75 20.79
N MET A 121 13.65 -2.65 21.14
CA MET A 121 13.98 -3.79 22.00
C MET A 121 14.96 -4.76 21.32
N ALA A 122 14.83 -4.95 20.00
CA ALA A 122 15.76 -5.73 19.20
C ALA A 122 17.19 -5.12 19.21
N TYR A 123 17.28 -3.82 19.01
CA TYR A 123 18.54 -3.07 19.08
C TYR A 123 19.19 -3.19 20.46
N GLU A 124 18.43 -2.93 21.54
CA GLU A 124 18.93 -2.96 22.93
C GLU A 124 19.53 -4.35 23.27
N ALA A 125 18.88 -5.42 22.83
CA ALA A 125 19.39 -6.78 23.02
C ALA A 125 20.63 -7.05 22.17
N GLY A 126 20.67 -6.61 20.91
CA GLY A 126 21.82 -6.77 20.03
C GLY A 126 23.05 -6.06 20.53
N ILE A 127 22.93 -4.82 21.01
CA ILE A 127 24.08 -4.06 21.55
C ILE A 127 24.58 -4.67 22.88
N GLU A 128 23.70 -5.24 23.68
CA GLU A 128 24.11 -5.95 24.88
C GLU A 128 24.84 -7.26 24.55
N ALA A 129 24.35 -8.06 23.61
CA ALA A 129 25.00 -9.29 23.16
C ALA A 129 26.39 -9.01 22.56
N ALA A 130 26.51 -7.94 21.78
CA ALA A 130 27.76 -7.54 21.11
C ALA A 130 28.89 -7.12 22.09
N LYS A 131 28.61 -6.96 23.38
CA LYS A 131 29.65 -6.74 24.40
C LYS A 131 30.43 -8.01 24.73
N TYR A 132 29.80 -9.16 24.55
CA TYR A 132 30.34 -10.47 24.95
C TYR A 132 30.78 -11.29 23.73
N ASP A 133 30.06 -11.17 22.63
CA ASP A 133 30.34 -11.86 21.37
C ASP A 133 30.15 -10.90 20.19
N ARG A 134 31.10 -10.87 19.26
CA ARG A 134 31.04 -10.03 18.06
C ARG A 134 30.72 -10.83 16.81
N ASP A 135 30.45 -12.12 16.94
CA ASP A 135 30.03 -12.93 15.82
C ASP A 135 28.71 -12.40 15.23
N VAL A 136 28.71 -12.19 13.91
CA VAL A 136 27.57 -11.60 13.19
C VAL A 136 26.32 -12.46 13.35
N VAL A 137 26.46 -13.80 13.25
CA VAL A 137 25.33 -14.74 13.35
C VAL A 137 24.72 -14.70 14.75
N SER A 138 25.58 -14.75 15.78
CA SER A 138 25.16 -14.75 17.20
C SER A 138 24.40 -13.48 17.56
N VAL A 139 24.96 -12.33 17.21
CA VAL A 139 24.35 -11.01 17.51
C VAL A 139 23.05 -10.83 16.72
N TRP A 140 23.03 -11.17 15.42
CA TRP A 140 21.81 -11.02 14.62
C TRP A 140 20.72 -11.98 15.01
N GLN A 141 21.06 -13.21 15.42
CA GLN A 141 20.09 -14.16 16.01
C GLN A 141 19.44 -13.56 17.27
N THR A 142 20.23 -12.95 18.16
CA THR A 142 19.72 -12.29 19.38
C THR A 142 18.77 -11.15 19.04
N ILE A 143 19.10 -10.35 18.00
CA ILE A 143 18.24 -9.27 17.51
C ILE A 143 16.89 -9.83 17.03
N VAL A 144 16.91 -10.90 16.22
CA VAL A 144 15.70 -11.55 15.69
C VAL A 144 14.84 -12.15 16.81
N ASP A 145 15.45 -12.87 17.73
CA ASP A 145 14.74 -13.49 18.86
C ASP A 145 14.06 -12.42 19.70
N LYS A 146 14.76 -11.33 20.01
CA LYS A 146 14.21 -10.22 20.80
C LYS A 146 13.15 -9.43 20.05
N ALA A 147 13.28 -9.28 18.72
CA ALA A 147 12.24 -8.68 17.90
C ALA A 147 10.92 -9.46 17.99
N ASN A 148 10.99 -10.79 17.91
CA ASN A 148 9.83 -11.67 18.03
C ASN A 148 9.21 -11.64 19.45
N GLU A 149 10.04 -11.62 20.51
CA GLU A 149 9.56 -11.43 21.88
C GLU A 149 8.85 -10.06 22.05
N ALA A 150 9.43 -9.00 21.52
CA ALA A 150 8.87 -7.65 21.55
C ALA A 150 7.54 -7.59 20.77
N LEU A 151 7.46 -8.26 19.61
CA LEU A 151 6.23 -8.39 18.84
C LEU A 151 5.12 -9.04 19.65
N ALA A 152 5.42 -10.13 20.35
CA ALA A 152 4.44 -10.88 21.14
C ALA A 152 3.84 -10.05 22.31
N ILE A 153 4.55 -9.05 22.81
CA ILE A 153 4.06 -8.18 23.90
C ILE A 153 3.38 -6.91 23.38
N THR A 154 3.37 -6.62 22.08
CA THR A 154 2.71 -5.41 21.52
C THR A 154 1.24 -5.29 21.94
N PRO A 155 0.42 -6.37 22.04
CA PRO A 155 -0.95 -6.27 22.52
C PRO A 155 -1.08 -5.85 23.99
N GLN A 156 -0.03 -6.07 24.81
CA GLN A 156 -0.01 -5.66 26.20
C GLN A 156 0.30 -4.16 26.35
N LEU A 157 1.04 -3.62 25.41
CA LEU A 157 1.45 -2.20 25.39
C LEU A 157 0.41 -1.32 24.72
N LEU A 158 -0.31 -1.83 23.72
CA LEU A 158 -1.29 -1.08 22.95
C LEU A 158 -2.69 -1.70 23.07
N PRO A 159 -3.59 -1.09 23.87
CA PRO A 159 -4.90 -1.67 24.20
C PRO A 159 -5.78 -2.01 23.00
N VAL A 160 -5.63 -1.30 21.89
CA VAL A 160 -6.39 -1.57 20.64
C VAL A 160 -5.99 -2.91 20.03
N LEU A 161 -4.70 -3.28 20.05
CA LEU A 161 -4.21 -4.58 19.60
C LEU A 161 -4.72 -5.72 20.50
N LYS A 162 -4.67 -5.49 21.82
CA LYS A 162 -5.22 -6.46 22.79
C LYS A 162 -6.69 -6.73 22.56
N LYS A 163 -7.48 -5.68 22.31
CA LYS A 163 -8.92 -5.81 22.05
C LYS A 163 -9.20 -6.56 20.75
N ALA A 164 -8.36 -6.38 19.74
CA ALA A 164 -8.47 -7.05 18.45
C ALA A 164 -7.89 -8.47 18.44
N GLY A 165 -7.11 -8.84 19.47
CA GLY A 165 -6.46 -10.16 19.56
C GLY A 165 -5.32 -10.36 18.55
N VAL A 166 -4.68 -9.28 18.11
CA VAL A 166 -3.61 -9.30 17.10
C VAL A 166 -2.35 -8.60 17.61
N VAL A 167 -1.21 -8.89 16.98
CA VAL A 167 0.06 -8.17 17.18
C VAL A 167 0.16 -6.99 16.22
N ASP A 168 1.17 -6.12 16.44
CA ASP A 168 1.42 -4.99 15.53
C ASP A 168 1.86 -5.46 14.13
N ALA A 169 1.14 -5.05 13.09
CA ALA A 169 1.40 -5.44 11.71
C ALA A 169 2.76 -4.95 11.21
N GLY A 170 3.14 -3.70 11.54
CA GLY A 170 4.45 -3.13 11.19
C GLY A 170 5.60 -3.86 11.88
N GLY A 171 5.44 -4.17 13.18
CA GLY A 171 6.39 -4.97 13.94
C GLY A 171 6.55 -6.38 13.38
N LYS A 172 5.44 -7.03 12.96
CA LYS A 172 5.51 -8.34 12.28
C LYS A 172 6.29 -8.24 10.97
N GLY A 173 6.03 -7.22 10.16
CA GLY A 173 6.78 -6.99 8.92
C GLY A 173 8.27 -6.82 9.17
N LEU A 174 8.67 -6.07 10.21
CA LEU A 174 10.07 -5.89 10.57
C LEU A 174 10.73 -7.21 11.00
N CYS A 175 10.06 -8.02 11.83
CA CYS A 175 10.53 -9.36 12.21
C CYS A 175 10.79 -10.23 10.98
N VAL A 176 9.86 -10.26 10.03
CA VAL A 176 9.97 -11.02 8.77
C VAL A 176 11.17 -10.57 7.92
N ILE A 177 11.45 -9.26 7.88
CA ILE A 177 12.64 -8.72 7.20
C ILE A 177 13.91 -9.19 7.90
N PHE A 178 13.99 -9.09 9.23
CA PHE A 178 15.15 -9.50 10.02
C PHE A 178 15.40 -11.01 9.95
N GLU A 179 14.33 -11.84 9.93
CA GLU A 179 14.41 -13.29 9.72
C GLU A 179 14.98 -13.63 8.33
N GLY A 180 14.56 -12.90 7.29
CA GLY A 180 15.10 -13.05 5.94
C GLY A 180 16.59 -12.71 5.87
N MET A 181 17.04 -11.66 6.57
CA MET A 181 18.46 -11.34 6.69
C MET A 181 19.23 -12.44 7.44
N LEU A 182 18.67 -12.95 8.55
CA LEU A 182 19.27 -14.04 9.32
C LEU A 182 19.47 -15.31 8.50
N SER A 183 18.52 -15.67 7.66
CA SER A 183 18.61 -16.84 6.78
C SER A 183 19.86 -16.80 5.90
N VAL A 184 20.16 -15.63 5.34
CA VAL A 184 21.36 -15.43 4.51
C VAL A 184 22.62 -15.40 5.37
N ILE A 185 22.62 -14.62 6.46
CA ILE A 185 23.80 -14.46 7.35
C ILE A 185 24.22 -15.80 7.95
N LYS A 186 23.25 -16.62 8.38
CA LYS A 186 23.51 -17.88 9.10
C LYS A 186 23.81 -19.06 8.18
N ASN A 187 23.07 -19.15 7.07
CA ASN A 187 23.03 -20.35 6.25
C ASN A 187 23.46 -20.10 4.78
N GLY A 188 23.63 -18.83 4.37
CA GLY A 188 23.82 -18.47 2.95
C GLY A 188 22.57 -18.76 2.09
N ILE A 189 21.39 -19.01 2.71
CA ILE A 189 20.18 -19.41 1.99
C ILE A 189 19.35 -18.18 1.70
N MET A 190 19.15 -17.88 0.43
CA MET A 190 18.15 -16.91 -0.04
C MET A 190 16.78 -17.60 -0.03
N ILE A 191 15.80 -16.95 0.64
CA ILE A 191 14.41 -17.40 0.62
C ILE A 191 13.87 -17.19 -0.80
N GLU A 192 13.35 -18.24 -1.41
CA GLU A 192 12.73 -18.16 -2.73
C GLU A 192 11.40 -17.41 -2.67
N ALA A 193 11.03 -16.77 -3.78
CA ALA A 193 9.69 -16.20 -3.90
C ALA A 193 8.67 -17.33 -4.07
N ASP A 194 7.58 -17.29 -3.32
CA ASP A 194 6.45 -18.17 -3.57
C ASP A 194 5.82 -17.80 -4.92
N ASP A 195 5.52 -18.80 -5.75
CA ASP A 195 4.95 -18.58 -7.09
C ASP A 195 3.63 -17.77 -7.05
N ASP A 196 2.88 -17.83 -5.94
CA ASP A 196 1.65 -17.07 -5.73
C ASP A 196 1.87 -15.63 -5.21
N THR A 197 3.10 -15.28 -4.79
CA THR A 197 3.42 -13.99 -4.18
C THR A 197 4.49 -13.22 -4.93
N ALA A 198 4.94 -13.74 -6.08
CA ALA A 198 5.86 -13.01 -6.94
C ALA A 198 5.37 -11.56 -7.05
N PRO A 199 6.19 -10.55 -6.72
CA PRO A 199 5.80 -9.19 -6.95
C PRO A 199 5.41 -9.11 -8.42
N ALA A 200 4.48 -8.22 -8.76
CA ALA A 200 4.32 -7.76 -10.13
C ALA A 200 5.55 -6.88 -10.52
N THR A 201 6.76 -7.38 -10.28
CA THR A 201 7.83 -7.20 -11.24
C THR A 201 7.29 -7.89 -12.47
N VAL A 202 7.13 -7.14 -13.55
CA VAL A 202 6.91 -7.66 -14.88
C VAL A 202 7.57 -9.03 -14.90
N SER A 203 6.75 -10.08 -14.75
CA SER A 203 7.28 -11.43 -14.60
C SER A 203 8.16 -11.64 -15.82
N THR A 204 9.21 -12.41 -15.68
CA THR A 204 10.00 -12.86 -16.85
C THR A 204 9.09 -13.48 -17.92
N PHE A 205 7.86 -13.86 -17.55
CA PHE A 205 6.76 -14.21 -18.44
C PHE A 205 6.11 -12.99 -19.11
N GLU A 206 5.94 -11.85 -18.43
CA GLU A 206 5.48 -10.61 -19.08
C GLU A 206 6.59 -9.95 -19.90
N SER A 207 7.85 -10.08 -19.53
CA SER A 207 8.97 -9.66 -20.38
C SER A 207 9.16 -10.61 -21.59
N ALA A 208 8.96 -11.90 -21.41
CA ALA A 208 8.90 -12.84 -22.54
C ALA A 208 7.65 -12.62 -23.41
N ALA A 209 6.51 -12.26 -22.81
CA ALA A 209 5.29 -11.89 -23.56
C ALA A 209 5.38 -10.49 -24.19
N ALA A 210 6.23 -9.59 -23.67
CA ALA A 210 6.46 -8.27 -24.25
C ALA A 210 7.48 -8.30 -25.41
N GLU A 211 8.31 -9.35 -25.51
CA GLU A 211 9.19 -9.60 -26.66
C GLU A 211 8.49 -10.35 -27.81
N PHE A 212 7.33 -10.97 -27.56
CA PHE A 212 6.50 -11.55 -28.60
C PHE A 212 5.42 -10.55 -29.04
N ASP A 213 5.83 -9.68 -29.94
CA ASP A 213 4.95 -8.78 -30.69
C ASP A 213 4.02 -9.61 -31.61
N ASP A 214 2.71 -9.37 -31.47
CA ASP A 214 1.64 -9.59 -32.43
C ASP A 214 1.07 -11.00 -32.71
N ASP A 215 1.42 -12.12 -32.05
CA ASP A 215 0.79 -13.42 -32.34
C ASP A 215 0.37 -14.24 -31.10
N ILE A 216 -0.67 -13.75 -30.36
CA ILE A 216 -1.34 -14.62 -29.39
C ILE A 216 -2.08 -15.72 -30.16
N ARG A 217 -1.42 -16.86 -30.31
CA ARG A 217 -1.90 -18.01 -31.11
C ARG A 217 -3.13 -18.67 -30.48
N PHE A 218 -3.17 -18.76 -29.15
CA PHE A 218 -4.27 -19.33 -28.38
C PHE A 218 -4.90 -18.30 -27.47
N THR A 219 -6.24 -18.30 -27.35
CA THR A 219 -7.00 -17.26 -26.65
C THR A 219 -6.99 -17.41 -25.14
N TYR A 220 -6.97 -18.64 -24.62
CA TYR A 220 -7.18 -18.90 -23.21
C TYR A 220 -5.93 -19.46 -22.53
N CYS A 221 -5.46 -18.80 -21.46
CA CYS A 221 -4.61 -19.38 -20.45
C CYS A 221 -5.48 -20.20 -19.49
N THR A 222 -5.17 -21.48 -19.36
CA THR A 222 -5.95 -22.42 -18.56
C THR A 222 -5.04 -23.10 -17.55
N GLU A 223 -5.29 -22.84 -16.28
CA GLU A 223 -4.59 -23.43 -15.14
C GLU A 223 -5.56 -24.22 -14.30
N PHE A 224 -5.15 -25.42 -13.88
CA PHE A 224 -5.96 -26.21 -12.96
C PHE A 224 -5.12 -27.17 -12.13
N ILE A 225 -5.66 -27.53 -10.98
CA ILE A 225 -5.08 -28.52 -10.07
C ILE A 225 -6.06 -29.69 -9.98
N VAL A 226 -5.54 -30.89 -10.23
CA VAL A 226 -6.28 -32.15 -10.08
C VAL A 226 -5.81 -32.83 -8.80
N GLY A 227 -6.73 -33.16 -7.90
CA GLY A 227 -6.48 -34.10 -6.80
C GLY A 227 -6.38 -35.51 -7.38
N ARG A 228 -5.20 -36.13 -7.31
CA ARG A 228 -4.91 -37.39 -7.95
C ARG A 228 -5.73 -38.54 -7.32
N ASN A 229 -6.35 -39.35 -8.15
CA ASN A 229 -6.95 -40.58 -7.68
C ASN A 229 -5.95 -41.74 -7.87
N ALA A 230 -5.45 -42.29 -6.75
CA ALA A 230 -4.45 -43.37 -6.75
C ALA A 230 -4.95 -44.67 -7.39
N GLU A 231 -6.27 -44.83 -7.62
CA GLU A 231 -6.86 -45.97 -8.30
C GLU A 231 -6.80 -45.87 -9.83
N ILE A 232 -6.36 -44.73 -10.35
CA ILE A 232 -6.30 -44.48 -11.81
C ILE A 232 -4.89 -44.76 -12.30
N GLU A 233 -4.70 -45.83 -13.06
CA GLU A 233 -3.41 -46.27 -13.64
C GLU A 233 -2.98 -45.48 -14.89
N THR A 234 -3.58 -44.30 -15.19
CA THR A 234 -3.26 -43.56 -16.42
C THR A 234 -1.93 -42.82 -16.29
N GLU A 235 -1.05 -42.99 -17.27
CA GLU A 235 0.26 -42.32 -17.26
C GLU A 235 0.11 -40.80 -17.51
N ILE A 236 0.75 -39.99 -16.68
CA ILE A 236 0.73 -38.51 -16.77
C ILE A 236 1.25 -38.00 -18.12
N GLY A 237 2.11 -38.79 -18.78
CA GLY A 237 2.55 -38.54 -20.15
C GLY A 237 1.41 -38.43 -21.17
N GLU A 238 0.29 -39.14 -20.96
CA GLU A 238 -0.89 -39.02 -21.81
C GLU A 238 -1.61 -37.68 -21.66
N LEU A 239 -1.69 -37.14 -20.41
CA LEU A 239 -2.25 -35.83 -20.18
C LEU A 239 -1.41 -34.75 -20.87
N ARG A 240 -0.10 -34.80 -20.71
CA ARG A 240 0.83 -33.85 -21.35
C ARG A 240 0.71 -33.90 -22.87
N SER A 241 0.79 -35.10 -23.46
CA SER A 241 0.69 -35.28 -24.92
C SER A 241 -0.64 -34.79 -25.47
N TYR A 242 -1.75 -35.01 -24.75
CA TYR A 242 -3.04 -34.50 -25.15
C TYR A 242 -3.08 -32.95 -25.10
N LEU A 243 -2.58 -32.33 -24.03
CA LEU A 243 -2.55 -30.88 -23.89
C LEU A 243 -1.68 -30.23 -24.96
N GLU A 244 -0.53 -30.82 -25.28
CA GLU A 244 0.34 -30.38 -26.39
C GLU A 244 -0.36 -30.49 -27.77
N SER A 245 -1.33 -31.38 -27.93
CA SER A 245 -2.11 -31.48 -29.15
C SER A 245 -3.18 -30.40 -29.32
N ILE A 246 -3.64 -29.78 -28.24
CA ILE A 246 -4.73 -28.78 -28.24
C ILE A 246 -4.27 -27.37 -27.87
N GLY A 247 -2.96 -27.18 -27.53
CA GLY A 247 -2.42 -25.91 -27.07
C GLY A 247 -0.91 -25.84 -27.11
N ASP A 248 -0.38 -24.75 -26.58
CA ASP A 248 1.06 -24.53 -26.35
C ASP A 248 1.32 -24.12 -24.90
N CYS A 249 2.58 -23.81 -24.57
CA CYS A 249 3.04 -23.48 -23.20
C CYS A 249 2.59 -24.49 -22.15
N VAL A 250 2.58 -25.78 -22.52
CA VAL A 250 2.09 -26.86 -21.66
C VAL A 250 3.10 -27.16 -20.54
N VAL A 251 2.67 -26.94 -19.31
CA VAL A 251 3.38 -27.34 -18.09
C VAL A 251 2.50 -28.31 -17.32
N VAL A 252 3.02 -29.51 -17.05
CA VAL A 252 2.37 -30.52 -16.21
C VAL A 252 3.37 -30.93 -15.13
N VAL A 253 3.06 -30.58 -13.89
CA VAL A 253 3.83 -30.96 -12.70
C VAL A 253 2.95 -31.86 -11.86
N ASN A 254 3.48 -33.00 -11.42
CA ASN A 254 2.77 -33.92 -10.54
C ASN A 254 3.59 -34.31 -9.34
N ASP A 255 2.93 -34.52 -8.24
CA ASP A 255 3.42 -35.24 -7.07
C ASP A 255 2.47 -36.42 -6.73
N ASP A 256 2.61 -36.97 -5.54
CA ASP A 256 1.83 -38.14 -5.11
C ASP A 256 0.34 -37.81 -4.88
N GLU A 257 -0.01 -36.54 -4.59
CA GLU A 257 -1.37 -36.11 -4.22
C GLU A 257 -2.05 -35.26 -5.28
N ILE A 258 -1.29 -34.44 -6.04
CA ILE A 258 -1.86 -33.49 -7.01
C ILE A 258 -1.14 -33.48 -8.35
N ILE A 259 -1.88 -33.08 -9.39
CA ILE A 259 -1.34 -32.74 -10.71
C ILE A 259 -1.67 -31.27 -10.98
N LYS A 260 -0.65 -30.42 -11.14
CA LYS A 260 -0.80 -29.01 -11.55
C LYS A 260 -0.58 -28.89 -13.05
N VAL A 261 -1.52 -28.23 -13.72
CA VAL A 261 -1.50 -28.07 -15.18
C VAL A 261 -1.61 -26.60 -15.55
N HIS A 262 -0.80 -26.20 -16.53
CA HIS A 262 -0.90 -24.93 -17.25
C HIS A 262 -0.87 -25.19 -18.74
N VAL A 263 -1.77 -24.59 -19.52
CA VAL A 263 -1.83 -24.70 -20.98
C VAL A 263 -2.48 -23.47 -21.60
N HIS A 264 -1.92 -22.99 -22.72
CA HIS A 264 -2.58 -22.01 -23.59
C HIS A 264 -3.36 -22.73 -24.69
N THR A 265 -4.67 -22.56 -24.77
CA THR A 265 -5.53 -23.31 -25.70
C THR A 265 -6.74 -22.50 -26.15
N GLU A 266 -7.31 -22.85 -27.31
CA GLU A 266 -8.66 -22.37 -27.72
C GLU A 266 -9.77 -23.21 -27.09
N GLN A 267 -9.45 -24.31 -26.42
CA GLN A 267 -10.41 -25.31 -25.93
C GLN A 267 -10.25 -25.61 -24.44
N PRO A 268 -10.41 -24.59 -23.54
CA PRO A 268 -10.19 -24.78 -22.11
C PRO A 268 -11.06 -25.87 -21.50
N GLY A 269 -12.31 -26.03 -21.98
CA GLY A 269 -13.21 -27.10 -21.53
C GLY A 269 -12.67 -28.50 -21.82
N ASN A 270 -11.99 -28.71 -22.95
CA ASN A 270 -11.37 -29.98 -23.29
C ASN A 270 -10.13 -30.28 -22.42
N ALA A 271 -9.33 -29.27 -22.10
CA ALA A 271 -8.22 -29.42 -21.18
C ALA A 271 -8.70 -29.83 -19.77
N LEU A 272 -9.74 -29.19 -19.27
CA LEU A 272 -10.36 -29.52 -17.97
C LEU A 272 -10.98 -30.92 -17.97
N SER A 273 -11.68 -31.28 -19.04
CA SER A 273 -12.29 -32.62 -19.20
C SER A 273 -11.23 -33.72 -19.20
N LYS A 274 -10.10 -33.47 -19.86
CA LYS A 274 -8.96 -34.41 -19.83
C LYS A 274 -8.33 -34.52 -18.43
N GLY A 275 -8.23 -33.40 -17.70
CA GLY A 275 -7.77 -33.38 -16.30
C GLY A 275 -8.66 -34.24 -15.39
N LEU A 276 -9.97 -34.23 -15.58
CA LEU A 276 -10.93 -35.05 -14.80
C LEU A 276 -10.74 -36.57 -14.95
N GLU A 277 -10.08 -37.03 -16.01
CA GLU A 277 -9.74 -38.45 -16.16
C GLU A 277 -8.66 -38.90 -15.14
N PHE A 278 -7.95 -37.98 -14.49
CA PHE A 278 -6.89 -38.25 -13.54
C PHE A 278 -7.31 -38.04 -12.08
N GLY A 279 -8.49 -37.43 -11.85
CA GLY A 279 -9.01 -37.17 -10.52
C GLY A 279 -9.98 -35.99 -10.48
N GLN A 280 -10.20 -35.44 -9.30
CA GLN A 280 -11.11 -34.31 -9.09
C GLN A 280 -10.39 -32.97 -9.31
N LEU A 281 -11.04 -32.03 -10.00
CA LEU A 281 -10.54 -30.66 -10.10
C LEU A 281 -10.67 -29.96 -8.73
N LEU A 282 -9.54 -29.55 -8.14
CA LEU A 282 -9.47 -28.82 -6.87
C LEU A 282 -9.53 -27.31 -7.09
N THR A 283 -8.85 -26.84 -8.15
CA THR A 283 -8.80 -25.43 -8.52
C THR A 283 -8.85 -25.31 -10.03
N VAL A 284 -9.56 -24.31 -10.55
CA VAL A 284 -9.64 -24.01 -11.98
C VAL A 284 -9.56 -22.51 -12.17
N LYS A 285 -8.66 -22.07 -13.05
CA LYS A 285 -8.52 -20.69 -13.51
C LYS A 285 -8.45 -20.68 -15.03
N VAL A 286 -9.35 -19.95 -15.68
CA VAL A 286 -9.36 -19.76 -17.13
C VAL A 286 -9.41 -18.26 -17.41
N GLU A 287 -8.41 -17.74 -18.10
CA GLU A 287 -8.30 -16.33 -18.44
C GLU A 287 -8.22 -16.13 -19.95
N ASN A 288 -8.91 -15.11 -20.45
CA ASN A 288 -8.84 -14.73 -21.86
C ASN A 288 -7.64 -13.77 -22.07
N MET A 289 -6.55 -14.28 -22.61
CA MET A 289 -5.32 -13.52 -22.84
C MET A 289 -5.51 -12.39 -23.85
N LYS A 290 -6.40 -12.57 -24.85
CA LYS A 290 -6.72 -11.50 -25.82
C LYS A 290 -7.48 -10.34 -25.16
N GLU A 291 -8.37 -10.63 -24.22
CA GLU A 291 -9.04 -9.60 -23.42
C GLU A 291 -8.11 -8.97 -22.39
N GLN A 292 -7.26 -9.78 -21.74
CA GLN A 292 -6.19 -9.24 -20.87
C GLN A 292 -5.25 -8.33 -21.65
N HIS A 293 -4.81 -8.72 -22.84
CA HIS A 293 -3.94 -7.90 -23.70
C HIS A 293 -4.64 -6.62 -24.20
N LYS A 294 -5.95 -6.67 -24.50
CA LYS A 294 -6.76 -5.47 -24.79
C LYS A 294 -6.91 -4.60 -23.53
N ASN A 295 -7.15 -5.21 -22.38
CA ASN A 295 -7.24 -4.53 -21.10
C ASN A 295 -5.88 -3.99 -20.66
N VAL A 296 -4.78 -4.70 -20.90
CA VAL A 296 -3.40 -4.20 -20.70
C VAL A 296 -3.06 -3.10 -21.70
N LYS A 297 -3.48 -3.17 -22.97
CA LYS A 297 -3.36 -2.05 -23.95
C LYS A 297 -4.28 -0.88 -23.58
N SER A 298 -5.46 -1.13 -23.03
CA SER A 298 -6.36 -0.08 -22.51
C SER A 298 -5.92 0.42 -21.12
N THR A 299 -5.33 -0.44 -20.30
CA THR A 299 -4.76 -0.10 -18.98
C THR A 299 -3.35 0.49 -19.13
N LYS A 300 -2.55 0.09 -20.14
CA LYS A 300 -1.31 0.83 -20.51
C LYS A 300 -1.62 2.21 -21.09
N LYS A 301 -2.76 2.42 -21.77
CA LYS A 301 -3.25 3.77 -22.09
C LYS A 301 -3.85 4.51 -20.90
N LYS A 302 -4.27 3.80 -19.82
CA LYS A 302 -4.74 4.39 -18.54
C LYS A 302 -3.68 4.40 -17.45
N ALA A 303 -2.63 3.59 -17.56
CA ALA A 303 -1.47 3.53 -16.68
C ALA A 303 -0.17 3.99 -17.38
N GLU A 304 -0.26 4.86 -18.38
CA GLU A 304 0.80 5.84 -18.53
C GLU A 304 0.76 6.62 -17.22
N LYS A 305 1.67 6.30 -16.29
CA LYS A 305 2.04 7.22 -15.21
C LYS A 305 2.17 8.56 -15.92
N GLU A 306 1.35 9.54 -15.51
CA GLU A 306 1.56 10.91 -15.94
C GLU A 306 3.03 11.18 -15.66
N LYS A 307 3.87 11.22 -16.70
CA LYS A 307 5.30 11.49 -16.53
C LYS A 307 5.38 12.94 -16.15
N PHE A 308 5.60 13.19 -14.89
CA PHE A 308 5.90 14.51 -14.41
C PHE A 308 7.23 14.95 -15.02
N VAL A 309 7.20 16.03 -15.77
CA VAL A 309 8.40 16.62 -16.38
C VAL A 309 8.86 17.75 -15.46
N PRO A 310 10.11 17.73 -14.94
CA PRO A 310 10.64 18.80 -14.11
C PRO A 310 10.47 20.16 -14.77
N ALA A 311 10.01 21.15 -14.01
CA ALA A 311 9.77 22.51 -14.44
C ALA A 311 10.57 23.50 -13.59
N GLU A 312 11.02 24.60 -14.21
CA GLU A 312 11.68 25.69 -13.49
C GLU A 312 10.68 26.41 -12.57
N PRO A 313 11.11 26.87 -11.38
CA PRO A 313 10.23 27.54 -10.40
C PRO A 313 9.94 29.00 -10.80
N GLU A 314 8.99 29.22 -11.69
CA GLU A 314 8.63 30.54 -12.22
C GLU A 314 7.60 31.27 -11.33
N ASN A 315 6.56 30.56 -10.88
CA ASN A 315 5.47 31.11 -10.08
C ASN A 315 5.86 31.24 -8.60
N ASP A 316 5.19 32.11 -7.86
CA ASP A 316 5.45 32.23 -6.44
C ASP A 316 4.88 31.06 -5.63
N PHE A 317 3.71 30.53 -6.04
CA PHE A 317 3.04 29.41 -5.40
C PHE A 317 2.60 28.35 -6.40
N GLY A 318 2.59 27.11 -5.95
CA GLY A 318 2.02 25.97 -6.68
C GLY A 318 1.57 24.88 -5.70
N PHE A 319 0.73 23.96 -6.21
CA PHE A 319 0.06 22.96 -5.38
C PHE A 319 0.22 21.56 -5.94
N VAL A 320 0.48 20.63 -5.05
CA VAL A 320 0.47 19.19 -5.31
C VAL A 320 -0.53 18.53 -4.38
N ALA A 321 -1.53 17.83 -4.92
CA ALA A 321 -2.48 17.05 -4.13
C ALA A 321 -2.32 15.56 -4.40
N VAL A 322 -2.73 14.72 -3.44
CA VAL A 322 -2.88 13.28 -3.65
C VAL A 322 -4.37 12.96 -3.70
N ALA A 323 -4.81 12.29 -4.76
CA ALA A 323 -6.19 11.84 -4.90
C ALA A 323 -6.30 10.59 -5.79
N ALA A 324 -7.26 9.71 -5.46
CA ALA A 324 -7.65 8.56 -6.28
C ALA A 324 -9.02 8.82 -6.91
N GLY A 325 -9.17 8.50 -8.18
CA GLY A 325 -10.38 8.77 -8.95
C GLY A 325 -10.24 9.98 -9.89
N ASN A 326 -10.74 9.84 -11.11
CA ASN A 326 -10.58 10.89 -12.13
C ASN A 326 -11.37 12.15 -11.74
N GLY A 327 -12.59 11.99 -11.21
CA GLY A 327 -13.39 13.13 -10.78
C GLY A 327 -12.73 13.93 -9.65
N LEU A 328 -12.07 13.27 -8.68
CA LEU A 328 -11.31 13.96 -7.64
C LEU A 328 -10.08 14.68 -8.19
N LYS A 329 -9.39 14.09 -9.17
CA LYS A 329 -8.25 14.76 -9.82
C LYS A 329 -8.70 16.02 -10.54
N ASP A 330 -9.79 15.95 -11.29
CA ASP A 330 -10.35 17.08 -11.99
C ASP A 330 -10.80 18.16 -10.99
N LEU A 331 -11.45 17.77 -9.90
CA LEU A 331 -11.82 18.68 -8.82
C LEU A 331 -10.63 19.45 -8.23
N PHE A 332 -9.51 18.77 -7.93
CA PHE A 332 -8.33 19.47 -7.42
C PHE A 332 -7.68 20.37 -8.48
N LYS A 333 -7.69 19.98 -9.77
CA LYS A 333 -7.24 20.86 -10.86
C LYS A 333 -8.12 22.10 -10.99
N ASP A 334 -9.43 21.95 -10.88
CA ASP A 334 -10.39 23.07 -10.91
C ASP A 334 -10.20 24.01 -9.71
N LEU A 335 -9.77 23.47 -8.55
CA LEU A 335 -9.39 24.28 -7.39
C LEU A 335 -8.03 24.98 -7.53
N GLY A 336 -7.31 24.78 -8.64
CA GLY A 336 -6.02 25.43 -8.92
C GLY A 336 -4.80 24.60 -8.56
N CYS A 337 -4.94 23.29 -8.35
CA CYS A 337 -3.82 22.41 -8.10
C CYS A 337 -3.05 22.12 -9.40
N ASP A 338 -1.74 22.35 -9.43
CA ASP A 338 -0.88 22.15 -10.61
C ASP A 338 -0.75 20.66 -10.96
N ASN A 339 -0.48 19.83 -9.95
CA ASN A 339 -0.27 18.41 -10.13
C ASN A 339 -1.05 17.59 -9.11
N VAL A 340 -1.67 16.48 -9.56
CA VAL A 340 -2.39 15.55 -8.70
C VAL A 340 -1.79 14.16 -8.83
N VAL A 341 -1.14 13.70 -7.76
CA VAL A 341 -0.55 12.36 -7.67
C VAL A 341 -1.65 11.32 -7.47
N SER A 342 -1.65 10.29 -8.30
CA SER A 342 -2.58 9.17 -8.14
C SER A 342 -2.25 8.36 -6.90
N GLY A 343 -3.21 8.22 -5.99
CA GLY A 343 -3.03 7.41 -4.78
C GLY A 343 -4.11 7.69 -3.75
N GLY A 344 -4.18 6.84 -2.75
CA GLY A 344 -5.18 6.94 -1.70
C GLY A 344 -5.26 5.68 -0.85
N GLN A 345 -6.45 5.21 -0.54
CA GLN A 345 -6.67 4.08 0.38
C GLN A 345 -6.23 2.72 -0.17
N SER A 346 -6.37 2.48 -1.47
CA SER A 346 -6.04 1.20 -2.09
C SER A 346 -4.55 1.06 -2.44
N MET A 347 -3.88 2.20 -2.71
CA MET A 347 -2.46 2.24 -3.04
C MET A 347 -1.87 3.59 -2.66
N ASN A 348 -0.97 3.61 -1.68
CA ASN A 348 -0.26 4.83 -1.33
C ASN A 348 0.81 5.14 -2.38
N PRO A 349 0.93 6.42 -2.84
CA PRO A 349 2.03 6.82 -3.71
C PRO A 349 3.37 6.63 -2.99
N SER A 350 4.43 6.43 -3.75
CA SER A 350 5.78 6.44 -3.20
C SER A 350 6.25 7.86 -2.89
N THR A 351 7.27 7.99 -2.07
CA THR A 351 7.95 9.28 -1.85
C THR A 351 8.43 9.88 -3.18
N ASP A 352 8.89 9.02 -4.10
CA ASP A 352 9.37 9.45 -5.42
C ASP A 352 8.23 9.97 -6.32
N ASP A 353 7.04 9.33 -6.30
CA ASP A 353 5.87 9.82 -7.04
C ASP A 353 5.49 11.25 -6.60
N ILE A 354 5.56 11.53 -5.30
CA ILE A 354 5.28 12.88 -4.74
C ILE A 354 6.41 13.84 -5.10
N TYR A 355 7.67 13.41 -5.00
CA TYR A 355 8.84 14.20 -5.37
C TYR A 355 8.79 14.62 -6.84
N GLU A 356 8.49 13.70 -7.76
CA GLU A 356 8.36 14.00 -9.19
C GLU A 356 7.28 15.06 -9.45
N ALA A 357 6.12 14.95 -8.78
CA ALA A 357 5.05 15.94 -8.90
C ALA A 357 5.48 17.33 -8.40
N ILE A 358 6.21 17.39 -7.27
CA ILE A 358 6.77 18.63 -6.74
C ILE A 358 7.75 19.25 -7.75
N MET A 359 8.65 18.45 -8.31
CA MET A 359 9.63 18.92 -9.29
C MET A 359 8.99 19.39 -10.62
N ALA A 360 7.83 18.85 -10.97
CA ALA A 360 7.06 19.26 -12.15
C ALA A 360 6.17 20.48 -11.91
N THR A 361 6.07 20.95 -10.67
CA THR A 361 5.27 22.14 -10.34
C THR A 361 6.12 23.40 -10.54
N PRO A 362 5.74 24.32 -11.47
CA PRO A 362 6.58 25.48 -11.83
C PRO A 362 6.48 26.59 -10.78
N ALA A 363 6.81 26.32 -9.52
CA ALA A 363 6.64 27.27 -8.43
C ALA A 363 7.81 27.25 -7.43
N LYS A 364 8.11 28.44 -6.85
CA LYS A 364 9.13 28.65 -5.82
C LYS A 364 8.70 28.07 -4.47
N ASN A 365 7.41 28.14 -4.15
CA ASN A 365 6.80 27.56 -2.96
C ASN A 365 5.77 26.54 -3.40
N VAL A 366 5.97 25.27 -3.06
CA VAL A 366 5.04 24.18 -3.40
C VAL A 366 4.36 23.68 -2.13
N LEU A 367 3.05 23.87 -2.05
CA LEU A 367 2.22 23.36 -0.96
C LEU A 367 1.69 21.98 -1.34
N VAL A 368 1.95 20.99 -0.50
CA VAL A 368 1.57 19.60 -0.75
C VAL A 368 0.41 19.21 0.15
N LEU A 369 -0.64 18.65 -0.43
CA LEU A 369 -1.87 18.19 0.21
C LEU A 369 -1.97 16.66 0.14
N PRO A 370 -1.48 15.92 1.16
CA PRO A 370 -1.46 14.46 1.15
C PRO A 370 -2.85 13.80 1.13
N ASN A 371 -3.87 14.45 1.69
CA ASN A 371 -5.27 14.01 1.76
C ASN A 371 -5.50 12.61 2.36
N ASN A 372 -4.47 12.07 3.00
CA ASN A 372 -4.51 10.79 3.71
C ASN A 372 -3.43 10.78 4.80
N LYS A 373 -3.82 10.39 6.03
CA LYS A 373 -2.91 10.30 7.17
C LYS A 373 -1.67 9.41 6.93
N ASN A 374 -1.81 8.38 6.07
CA ASN A 374 -0.74 7.42 5.77
C ASN A 374 0.27 7.96 4.74
N ILE A 375 -0.04 9.07 4.09
CA ILE A 375 0.79 9.67 3.04
C ILE A 375 1.59 10.88 3.59
N ILE A 376 1.16 11.49 4.70
CA ILE A 376 1.81 12.69 5.26
C ILE A 376 3.30 12.44 5.48
N LEU A 377 3.66 11.33 6.11
CA LEU A 377 5.06 11.03 6.41
C LEU A 377 5.90 10.82 5.13
N ALA A 378 5.32 10.21 4.09
CA ALA A 378 5.98 10.08 2.78
C ALA A 378 6.20 11.44 2.11
N ALA A 379 5.20 12.33 2.19
CA ALA A 379 5.32 13.69 1.68
C ALA A 379 6.41 14.49 2.44
N GLU A 380 6.51 14.37 3.76
CA GLU A 380 7.55 15.03 4.57
C GLU A 380 8.96 14.58 4.17
N GLN A 381 9.15 13.32 3.73
CA GLN A 381 10.45 12.83 3.27
C GLN A 381 10.92 13.49 1.96
N THR A 382 10.05 14.15 1.20
CA THR A 382 10.44 14.89 -0.01
C THR A 382 11.17 16.20 0.30
N ILE A 383 10.90 16.82 1.46
CA ILE A 383 11.48 18.13 1.83
C ILE A 383 13.02 18.14 1.73
N PRO A 384 13.76 17.21 2.36
CA PRO A 384 15.23 17.21 2.27
C PRO A 384 15.76 16.79 0.88
N MET A 385 14.91 16.23 0.00
CA MET A 385 15.30 15.81 -1.35
C MET A 385 15.26 16.98 -2.34
N VAL A 386 14.40 17.97 -2.12
CA VAL A 386 14.23 19.16 -2.97
C VAL A 386 15.17 20.27 -2.52
N LYS A 387 15.87 20.93 -3.47
CA LYS A 387 16.90 21.93 -3.18
C LYS A 387 16.67 23.29 -3.83
N ASP A 388 15.84 23.34 -4.87
CA ASP A 388 15.66 24.52 -5.74
C ASP A 388 14.36 25.29 -5.45
N ARG A 389 13.48 24.74 -4.62
CA ARG A 389 12.19 25.33 -4.24
C ARG A 389 11.84 25.00 -2.80
N ASN A 390 10.98 25.82 -2.19
CA ASN A 390 10.47 25.60 -0.84
C ASN A 390 9.29 24.63 -0.89
N VAL A 391 9.32 23.56 -0.10
CA VAL A 391 8.26 22.56 -0.01
C VAL A 391 7.61 22.62 1.36
N ILE A 392 6.29 22.80 1.39
CA ILE A 392 5.52 22.88 2.63
C ILE A 392 4.41 21.83 2.58
N ILE A 393 4.35 20.99 3.60
CA ILE A 393 3.30 19.99 3.72
C ILE A 393 2.16 20.56 4.56
N VAL A 394 0.98 20.71 3.96
CA VAL A 394 -0.26 20.99 4.68
C VAL A 394 -0.85 19.65 5.11
N PRO A 395 -0.98 19.35 6.42
CA PRO A 395 -1.20 17.98 6.90
C PRO A 395 -2.66 17.51 6.75
N THR A 396 -3.20 17.61 5.54
CA THR A 396 -4.55 17.16 5.20
C THR A 396 -4.64 15.63 5.29
N ARG A 397 -5.68 15.14 5.95
CA ARG A 397 -5.89 13.71 6.23
C ARG A 397 -7.02 13.10 5.43
N THR A 398 -7.81 13.94 4.76
CA THR A 398 -8.98 13.56 3.98
C THR A 398 -9.14 14.47 2.77
N ILE A 399 -9.86 14.00 1.76
CA ILE A 399 -10.20 14.80 0.56
C ILE A 399 -10.94 16.09 0.94
N PRO A 400 -11.98 16.07 1.80
CA PRO A 400 -12.62 17.30 2.27
C PRO A 400 -11.64 18.32 2.85
N GLN A 401 -10.72 17.88 3.71
CA GLN A 401 -9.71 18.77 4.28
C GLN A 401 -8.82 19.40 3.21
N GLY A 402 -8.45 18.63 2.17
CA GLY A 402 -7.68 19.16 1.04
C GLY A 402 -8.43 20.23 0.26
N MET A 403 -9.73 20.02 0.02
CA MET A 403 -10.59 21.00 -0.64
C MET A 403 -10.67 22.30 0.16
N THR A 404 -10.99 22.22 1.44
CA THR A 404 -11.09 23.39 2.33
C THR A 404 -9.74 24.09 2.47
N ALA A 405 -8.63 23.36 2.53
CA ALA A 405 -7.29 23.96 2.52
C ALA A 405 -7.06 24.80 1.26
N MET A 406 -7.37 24.29 0.07
CA MET A 406 -7.22 25.03 -1.19
C MET A 406 -8.08 26.29 -1.23
N LEU A 407 -9.32 26.22 -0.72
CA LEU A 407 -10.25 27.36 -0.68
C LEU A 407 -9.83 28.47 0.30
N ASN A 408 -8.97 28.14 1.27
CA ASN A 408 -8.44 29.10 2.26
C ASN A 408 -7.06 29.65 1.89
N PHE A 409 -6.55 29.38 0.70
CA PHE A 409 -5.29 29.96 0.23
C PHE A 409 -5.45 31.43 -0.11
N ASP A 410 -4.48 32.27 0.31
CA ASP A 410 -4.42 33.69 0.02
C ASP A 410 -3.09 34.02 -0.69
N PRO A 411 -3.09 34.42 -1.96
CA PRO A 411 -1.87 34.71 -2.72
C PRO A 411 -1.10 35.95 -2.21
N GLU A 412 -1.69 36.78 -1.36
CA GLU A 412 -1.10 38.04 -0.88
C GLU A 412 -0.24 37.85 0.37
N ILE A 413 -0.24 36.66 1.00
CA ILE A 413 0.53 36.39 2.22
C ILE A 413 1.67 35.41 1.97
N SER A 414 2.61 35.30 2.95
CA SER A 414 3.77 34.41 2.80
C SER A 414 3.38 32.92 2.76
N ALA A 415 4.27 32.08 2.25
CA ALA A 415 4.07 30.63 2.17
C ALA A 415 3.82 30.00 3.56
N GLU A 416 4.56 30.44 4.57
CA GLU A 416 4.41 29.98 5.96
C GLU A 416 3.07 30.41 6.55
N SER A 417 2.65 31.66 6.28
CA SER A 417 1.34 32.17 6.72
C SER A 417 0.19 31.42 6.05
N ASN A 418 0.32 31.11 4.76
CA ASN A 418 -0.64 30.28 4.05
C ASN A 418 -0.70 28.86 4.62
N ALA A 419 0.44 28.22 4.87
CA ALA A 419 0.48 26.90 5.48
C ALA A 419 -0.24 26.86 6.83
N GLN A 420 -0.07 27.90 7.64
CA GLN A 420 -0.76 28.02 8.92
C GLN A 420 -2.30 28.24 8.71
N LEU A 421 -2.68 29.18 7.85
CA LEU A 421 -4.08 29.49 7.55
C LEU A 421 -4.82 28.25 7.01
N MET A 422 -4.23 27.57 6.04
CA MET A 422 -4.77 26.34 5.47
C MET A 422 -4.86 25.22 6.51
N THR A 423 -3.85 25.09 7.39
CA THR A 423 -3.84 24.07 8.46
C THR A 423 -4.92 24.36 9.51
N ASP A 424 -5.10 25.61 9.90
CA ASP A 424 -6.13 26.01 10.87
C ASP A 424 -7.54 25.73 10.34
N ALA A 425 -7.77 25.92 9.03
CA ALA A 425 -9.03 25.63 8.36
C ALA A 425 -9.41 24.13 8.41
N LEU A 426 -8.46 23.21 8.55
CA LEU A 426 -8.75 21.77 8.62
C LEU A 426 -9.59 21.38 9.84
N ALA A 427 -9.55 22.18 10.90
CA ALA A 427 -10.26 21.91 12.15
C ALA A 427 -11.78 22.06 12.02
N SER A 428 -12.27 22.85 11.06
CA SER A 428 -13.70 23.07 10.81
C SER A 428 -14.34 21.98 9.96
N VAL A 429 -13.54 21.06 9.36
CA VAL A 429 -14.02 20.07 8.40
C VAL A 429 -14.34 18.76 9.08
N GLY A 430 -15.61 18.39 9.09
CA GLY A 430 -16.06 17.04 9.40
C GLY A 430 -16.02 16.15 8.16
N THR A 431 -15.38 14.99 8.24
CA THR A 431 -15.34 14.02 7.14
C THR A 431 -16.11 12.76 7.48
N GLY A 432 -17.13 12.46 6.69
CA GLY A 432 -17.86 11.20 6.69
C GLY A 432 -17.45 10.30 5.54
N LEU A 433 -17.30 9.00 5.79
CA LEU A 433 -16.93 8.01 4.78
C LEU A 433 -17.91 6.85 4.83
N VAL A 434 -18.44 6.43 3.69
CA VAL A 434 -19.28 5.23 3.55
C VAL A 434 -18.55 4.22 2.66
N THR A 435 -18.33 3.00 3.20
CA THR A 435 -17.59 1.93 2.53
C THR A 435 -18.15 0.56 2.95
N PHE A 436 -17.47 -0.50 2.59
CA PHE A 436 -17.81 -1.88 3.01
C PHE A 436 -16.79 -2.42 4.01
N ALA A 437 -17.21 -3.40 4.80
CA ALA A 437 -16.32 -4.13 5.68
C ALA A 437 -15.52 -5.15 4.89
N ALA A 438 -14.19 -4.98 4.84
CA ALA A 438 -13.28 -5.89 4.13
C ALA A 438 -13.14 -7.26 4.81
N ARG A 439 -13.57 -7.38 6.07
CA ARG A 439 -13.57 -8.63 6.85
C ARG A 439 -14.59 -8.58 7.98
N SER A 440 -14.96 -9.77 8.48
CA SER A 440 -15.82 -9.87 9.66
C SER A 440 -15.07 -9.42 10.92
N SER A 441 -15.73 -8.62 11.77
CA SER A 441 -15.17 -8.08 12.99
C SER A 441 -16.27 -7.82 14.03
N GLU A 442 -15.90 -7.36 15.24
CA GLU A 442 -16.84 -6.91 16.26
C GLU A 442 -16.50 -5.48 16.68
N PHE A 443 -17.48 -4.60 16.63
CA PHE A 443 -17.35 -3.21 17.05
C PHE A 443 -18.52 -2.77 17.93
N GLY A 444 -18.22 -2.23 19.12
CA GLY A 444 -19.24 -1.77 20.06
C GLY A 444 -20.25 -2.85 20.47
N GLY A 445 -19.84 -4.12 20.53
CA GLY A 445 -20.71 -5.26 20.85
C GLY A 445 -21.60 -5.72 19.70
N LYS A 446 -21.44 -5.15 18.48
CA LYS A 446 -22.14 -5.59 17.28
C LYS A 446 -21.19 -6.37 16.38
N LYS A 447 -21.66 -7.51 15.87
CA LYS A 447 -20.94 -8.28 14.85
C LYS A 447 -21.12 -7.61 13.49
N ILE A 448 -20.01 -7.31 12.84
CA ILE A 448 -19.94 -6.81 11.47
C ILE A 448 -19.50 -8.00 10.61
N LYS A 449 -20.23 -8.26 9.54
CA LYS A 449 -19.85 -9.28 8.57
C LYS A 449 -19.09 -8.64 7.41
N GLU A 450 -18.22 -9.41 6.81
CA GLU A 450 -17.60 -9.02 5.54
C GLU A 450 -18.68 -8.66 4.51
N GLY A 451 -18.49 -7.53 3.82
CA GLY A 451 -19.45 -6.97 2.86
C GLY A 451 -20.56 -6.11 3.47
N ASP A 452 -20.71 -6.03 4.82
CA ASP A 452 -21.65 -5.08 5.42
C ASP A 452 -21.22 -3.64 5.09
N ILE A 453 -22.20 -2.76 4.87
CA ILE A 453 -21.93 -1.33 4.67
C ILE A 453 -21.61 -0.69 6.01
N ILE A 454 -20.48 -0.01 6.06
CA ILE A 454 -20.01 0.71 7.25
C ILE A 454 -19.85 2.20 6.96
N ALA A 455 -20.07 3.02 7.98
CA ALA A 455 -19.80 4.44 7.88
C ALA A 455 -18.88 4.90 9.02
N LEU A 456 -17.97 5.79 8.65
CA LEU A 456 -16.97 6.36 9.55
C LEU A 456 -17.16 7.87 9.65
N GLU A 457 -17.13 8.38 10.87
CA GLU A 457 -17.07 9.80 11.17
C GLU A 457 -15.65 10.16 11.62
N ASN A 458 -14.97 11.04 10.91
CA ASN A 458 -13.59 11.45 11.20
C ASN A 458 -12.64 10.25 11.47
N GLY A 459 -12.82 9.19 10.66
CA GLY A 459 -12.03 7.96 10.74
C GLY A 459 -12.45 6.98 11.85
N ARG A 460 -13.53 7.26 12.57
CA ARG A 460 -14.10 6.36 13.59
C ARG A 460 -15.34 5.67 13.02
N LEU A 461 -15.39 4.36 13.12
CA LEU A 461 -16.56 3.58 12.75
C LEU A 461 -17.72 3.92 13.69
N THR A 462 -18.85 4.37 13.14
CA THR A 462 -20.04 4.77 13.92
C THR A 462 -21.28 3.98 13.51
N ILE A 463 -21.41 3.61 12.24
CA ILE A 463 -22.64 3.03 11.68
C ILE A 463 -22.31 1.74 10.93
N THR A 464 -23.21 0.76 11.06
CA THR A 464 -23.25 -0.46 10.25
C THR A 464 -24.65 -0.60 9.68
N GLU A 465 -24.75 -0.78 8.36
CA GLU A 465 -26.01 -0.86 7.61
C GLU A 465 -25.91 -1.85 6.45
N LYS A 466 -27.02 -2.08 5.74
CA LYS A 466 -27.07 -2.89 4.52
C LYS A 466 -27.23 -2.08 3.24
N SER A 467 -27.39 -0.78 3.35
CA SER A 467 -27.60 0.12 2.23
C SER A 467 -26.69 1.33 2.38
N THR A 468 -25.99 1.65 1.32
CA THR A 468 -25.06 2.78 1.17
C THR A 468 -25.79 4.11 1.48
N VAL A 469 -26.94 4.35 0.86
CA VAL A 469 -27.74 5.58 1.07
C VAL A 469 -28.24 5.67 2.51
N LYS A 470 -28.71 4.57 3.13
CA LYS A 470 -29.16 4.60 4.53
C LYS A 470 -28.01 4.87 5.50
N ALA A 471 -26.82 4.29 5.23
CA ALA A 471 -25.63 4.55 6.00
C ALA A 471 -25.23 6.04 5.92
N LEU A 472 -25.20 6.59 4.70
CA LEU A 472 -24.91 8.01 4.44
C LEU A 472 -25.87 8.94 5.19
N VAL A 473 -27.16 8.71 5.07
CA VAL A 473 -28.18 9.57 5.70
C VAL A 473 -28.11 9.53 7.23
N LYS A 474 -27.78 8.37 7.82
CA LYS A 474 -27.55 8.27 9.26
C LYS A 474 -26.28 9.01 9.67
N LEU A 475 -25.20 8.81 8.92
CA LEU A 475 -23.94 9.50 9.14
C LEU A 475 -24.11 11.02 9.09
N ALA A 476 -24.79 11.52 8.06
CA ALA A 476 -25.09 12.95 7.94
C ALA A 476 -25.90 13.49 9.13
N LYS A 477 -26.85 12.71 9.68
CA LYS A 477 -27.61 13.12 10.87
C LYS A 477 -26.75 13.26 12.11
N ASP A 478 -25.73 12.40 12.25
CA ASP A 478 -24.84 12.43 13.40
C ASP A 478 -23.84 13.61 13.28
N MET A 479 -23.41 13.94 12.04
CA MET A 479 -22.39 14.95 11.76
C MET A 479 -22.94 16.38 11.61
N VAL A 480 -24.16 16.54 11.04
CA VAL A 480 -24.72 17.86 10.73
C VAL A 480 -25.27 18.53 11.99
N SER A 481 -24.73 19.68 12.35
CA SER A 481 -25.12 20.51 13.47
C SER A 481 -26.00 21.71 13.05
N ARG A 482 -26.32 22.59 13.98
CA ARG A 482 -27.00 23.85 13.67
C ARG A 482 -26.11 24.87 12.97
N ASP A 483 -24.82 24.75 13.19
CA ASP A 483 -23.78 25.66 12.67
C ASP A 483 -23.22 25.20 11.31
N THR A 484 -23.68 24.04 10.80
CA THR A 484 -23.29 23.52 9.49
C THR A 484 -23.87 24.39 8.37
N SER A 485 -23.01 24.96 7.55
CA SER A 485 -23.35 25.82 6.42
C SER A 485 -23.29 25.09 5.08
N PHE A 486 -22.32 24.17 4.94
CA PHE A 486 -22.07 23.49 3.68
C PHE A 486 -21.95 21.97 3.85
N ILE A 487 -22.49 21.23 2.90
CA ILE A 487 -22.33 19.79 2.76
C ILE A 487 -21.89 19.50 1.33
N THR A 488 -20.74 18.84 1.16
CA THR A 488 -20.35 18.30 -0.14
C THR A 488 -20.45 16.78 -0.09
N LEU A 489 -21.29 16.21 -0.97
CA LEU A 489 -21.43 14.78 -1.17
C LEU A 489 -20.62 14.37 -2.40
N ILE A 490 -19.61 13.52 -2.22
CA ILE A 490 -18.78 13.02 -3.29
C ILE A 490 -19.04 11.52 -3.46
N TYR A 491 -19.36 11.06 -4.68
CA TYR A 491 -19.64 9.65 -4.93
C TYR A 491 -18.54 8.96 -5.72
N GLY A 492 -18.31 7.68 -5.39
CA GLY A 492 -17.23 6.85 -5.93
C GLY A 492 -17.61 6.09 -7.21
N GLU A 493 -16.65 5.36 -7.76
CA GLU A 493 -16.78 4.60 -9.01
C GLU A 493 -17.83 3.47 -8.96
N ASP A 494 -18.06 2.92 -7.77
CA ASP A 494 -19.04 1.84 -7.54
C ASP A 494 -20.47 2.35 -7.27
N VAL A 495 -20.72 3.66 -7.41
CA VAL A 495 -22.04 4.28 -7.21
C VAL A 495 -22.57 4.80 -8.55
N SER A 496 -23.73 4.33 -8.96
CA SER A 496 -24.39 4.86 -10.16
C SER A 496 -24.87 6.31 -9.94
N GLU A 497 -24.95 7.07 -11.03
CA GLU A 497 -25.46 8.44 -11.01
C GLU A 497 -26.88 8.51 -10.42
N GLU A 498 -27.73 7.52 -10.73
CA GLU A 498 -29.09 7.41 -10.19
C GLU A 498 -29.09 7.23 -8.66
N GLU A 499 -28.19 6.39 -8.13
CA GLU A 499 -28.04 6.19 -6.69
C GLU A 499 -27.47 7.44 -6.01
N ALA A 500 -26.53 8.13 -6.65
CA ALA A 500 -25.94 9.37 -6.17
C ALA A 500 -26.99 10.49 -6.10
N GLU A 501 -27.81 10.66 -7.13
CA GLU A 501 -28.91 11.64 -7.16
C GLU A 501 -29.98 11.33 -6.11
N LYS A 502 -30.30 10.05 -5.90
CA LYS A 502 -31.20 9.63 -4.82
C LYS A 502 -30.63 10.01 -3.44
N ALA A 503 -29.36 9.72 -3.20
CA ALA A 503 -28.68 10.05 -1.96
C ALA A 503 -28.66 11.57 -1.71
N TYR A 504 -28.34 12.35 -2.74
CA TYR A 504 -28.41 13.80 -2.73
C TYR A 504 -29.82 14.32 -2.42
N GLY A 505 -30.85 13.78 -3.06
CA GLY A 505 -32.25 14.12 -2.82
C GLY A 505 -32.66 13.90 -1.35
N GLU A 506 -32.28 12.75 -0.76
CA GLU A 506 -32.57 12.46 0.66
C GLU A 506 -31.85 13.44 1.62
N LEU A 507 -30.59 13.83 1.31
CA LEU A 507 -29.88 14.83 2.12
C LEU A 507 -30.53 16.22 1.97
N ARG A 508 -30.91 16.60 0.74
CA ARG A 508 -31.53 17.88 0.45
C ARG A 508 -32.92 18.03 1.13
N GLU A 509 -33.72 16.96 1.15
CA GLU A 509 -34.99 16.95 1.86
C GLU A 509 -34.80 17.19 3.36
N LYS A 510 -33.74 16.62 3.96
CA LYS A 510 -33.51 16.71 5.41
C LYS A 510 -32.81 17.98 5.86
N PHE A 511 -31.85 18.47 5.08
CA PHE A 511 -30.93 19.52 5.51
C PHE A 511 -30.97 20.76 4.61
N GLY A 512 -31.44 20.65 3.36
CA GLY A 512 -31.39 21.70 2.35
C GLY A 512 -32.16 22.99 2.66
N SER A 513 -32.99 23.01 3.73
CA SER A 513 -33.66 24.25 4.16
C SER A 513 -32.71 25.22 4.88
N ARG A 514 -31.53 24.76 5.34
CA ARG A 514 -30.60 25.55 6.17
C ARG A 514 -29.11 25.35 5.78
N THR A 515 -28.83 24.44 4.89
CA THR A 515 -27.46 24.03 4.53
C THR A 515 -27.39 23.91 3.02
N ASP A 516 -26.37 24.50 2.41
CA ASP A 516 -26.10 24.31 0.99
C ASP A 516 -25.47 22.95 0.75
N ILE A 517 -26.03 22.19 -0.20
CA ILE A 517 -25.59 20.82 -0.49
C ILE A 517 -25.15 20.72 -1.94
N THR A 518 -23.96 20.21 -2.17
CA THR A 518 -23.39 20.00 -3.51
C THR A 518 -23.11 18.51 -3.72
N LEU A 519 -23.43 18.01 -4.93
CA LEU A 519 -23.09 16.66 -5.37
C LEU A 519 -21.90 16.74 -6.35
N VAL A 520 -20.88 15.94 -6.10
CA VAL A 520 -19.65 15.89 -6.90
C VAL A 520 -19.38 14.44 -7.30
N LYS A 521 -19.03 14.22 -8.55
CA LYS A 521 -18.52 12.94 -9.03
C LYS A 521 -17.02 12.85 -8.70
N GLY A 522 -16.65 11.90 -7.85
CA GLY A 522 -15.26 11.71 -7.44
C GLY A 522 -14.56 10.58 -8.19
N ASP A 523 -15.30 9.56 -8.61
CA ASP A 523 -14.78 8.30 -9.19
C ASP A 523 -13.72 7.63 -8.29
N GLN A 524 -13.73 7.91 -6.98
CA GLN A 524 -12.80 7.29 -6.04
C GLN A 524 -13.16 5.82 -5.81
N PRO A 525 -12.14 4.94 -5.72
CA PRO A 525 -12.33 3.55 -5.32
C PRO A 525 -12.61 3.42 -3.82
N VAL A 526 -13.12 2.28 -3.39
CA VAL A 526 -13.28 1.88 -1.98
C VAL A 526 -14.41 2.60 -1.26
N TYR A 527 -14.56 3.90 -1.43
CA TYR A 527 -15.61 4.67 -0.77
C TYR A 527 -16.78 4.93 -1.71
N TYR A 528 -17.94 4.40 -1.37
CA TYR A 528 -19.19 4.72 -2.05
C TYR A 528 -19.48 6.22 -1.97
N PHE A 529 -19.36 6.76 -0.75
CA PHE A 529 -19.57 8.19 -0.53
C PHE A 529 -18.52 8.77 0.40
N ILE A 530 -18.09 10.00 0.08
CA ILE A 530 -17.33 10.88 0.97
C ILE A 530 -18.24 12.09 1.26
N LEU A 531 -18.39 12.43 2.53
CA LEU A 531 -19.20 13.55 2.98
C LEU A 531 -18.31 14.59 3.65
N SER A 532 -18.30 15.82 3.14
CA SER A 532 -17.77 17.00 3.84
C SER A 532 -18.90 17.70 4.56
N VAL A 533 -18.65 18.11 5.79
CA VAL A 533 -19.58 18.88 6.62
C VAL A 533 -18.82 20.05 7.22
N GLU A 534 -19.23 21.28 6.88
CA GLU A 534 -18.56 22.55 7.23
C GLU A 534 -19.52 23.58 7.79
#